data_6ca85a7b5a9c8d65105643cf667a144b
#
_entry.id   6ca85a7b5a9c8d65105643cf667a144b
#
_cell.length_a   1.000
_cell.length_b   1.000
_cell.length_c   1.000
_cell.angle_alpha   90.00
_cell.angle_beta   90.00
_cell.angle_gamma   90.00
#
_symmetry.space_group_name_H-M   'P 1'
#
loop_
_entity.id
_entity.type
_entity.pdbx_description
1 polymer ?
#
loop_
_entity_poly.entity_id
_entity_poly.type
_entity_poly.pdbx_seq_one_letter_code
_entity_poly.pdbx_strand_id
1 'polypeptide(L)'
;MAQPVVHFEILGTDPGALRGYYGELFGWSFDVGGSVVPEVSAPGDYGFVERTALPDGTGIPGGIGGGPGLAPRALFYVGVPDVEAALRQAESLGGTRVMGPSRAEGRELVVGHFTDPEGNLVGVAGPA
;
A
#
# COMPACT_ATOMS: atom_id res chain seq x y z
N MET A 1 15.68 13.49 8.81
CA MET A 1 14.30 13.80 9.22
C MET A 1 13.44 12.57 9.12
N ALA A 2 12.62 12.30 10.10
CA ALA A 2 11.77 11.11 10.08
C ALA A 2 10.70 11.19 8.99
N GLN A 3 10.52 10.10 8.27
CA GLN A 3 9.54 10.02 7.17
C GLN A 3 8.24 9.38 7.67
N PRO A 4 7.07 9.91 7.27
CA PRO A 4 5.80 9.47 7.83
C PRO A 4 5.25 8.20 7.19
N VAL A 5 4.48 7.43 7.95
CA VAL A 5 3.57 6.45 7.38
C VAL A 5 2.38 7.18 6.77
N VAL A 6 2.11 6.96 5.50
CA VAL A 6 1.11 7.73 4.75
C VAL A 6 -0.06 6.91 4.22
N HIS A 7 0.02 5.58 4.26
CA HIS A 7 -0.98 4.70 3.68
C HIS A 7 -0.89 3.33 4.32
N PHE A 8 -2.03 2.69 4.58
CA PHE A 8 -2.07 1.28 4.95
C PHE A 8 -2.67 0.47 3.80
N GLU A 9 -2.39 -0.82 3.74
CA GLU A 9 -2.88 -1.65 2.66
C GLU A 9 -3.17 -3.06 3.17
N ILE A 10 -4.31 -3.60 2.77
CA ILE A 10 -4.69 -4.99 3.05
C ILE A 10 -4.96 -5.65 1.71
N LEU A 11 -4.29 -6.76 1.44
CA LEU A 11 -4.40 -7.48 0.18
C LEU A 11 -4.85 -8.91 0.43
N GLY A 12 -5.61 -9.47 -0.51
CA GLY A 12 -6.02 -10.86 -0.43
C GLY A 12 -6.50 -11.38 -1.77
N THR A 13 -6.92 -12.65 -1.78
CA THR A 13 -7.34 -13.32 -3.02
C THR A 13 -8.74 -12.91 -3.46
N ASP A 14 -9.58 -12.45 -2.54
CA ASP A 14 -10.93 -11.97 -2.81
C ASP A 14 -11.13 -10.58 -2.20
N PRO A 15 -10.67 -9.53 -2.89
CA PRO A 15 -10.74 -8.18 -2.35
C PRO A 15 -12.16 -7.67 -2.14
N GLY A 16 -13.14 -8.13 -2.92
CA GLY A 16 -14.54 -7.77 -2.72
C GLY A 16 -15.07 -8.26 -1.37
N ALA A 17 -14.77 -9.50 -1.01
CA ALA A 17 -15.14 -10.05 0.29
C ALA A 17 -14.43 -9.34 1.43
N LEU A 18 -13.14 -8.99 1.24
CA LEU A 18 -12.39 -8.23 2.24
C LEU A 18 -13.00 -6.85 2.47
N ARG A 19 -13.36 -6.15 1.41
CA ARG A 19 -13.99 -4.83 1.54
C ARG A 19 -15.32 -4.92 2.29
N GLY A 20 -16.12 -5.96 2.02
CA GLY A 20 -17.37 -6.19 2.76
C GLY A 20 -17.12 -6.41 4.24
N TYR A 21 -16.13 -7.23 4.56
CA TYR A 21 -15.77 -7.53 5.94
C TYR A 21 -15.36 -6.27 6.71
N TYR A 22 -14.39 -5.53 6.19
CA TYR A 22 -13.86 -4.35 6.88
C TYR A 22 -14.83 -3.17 6.84
N GLY A 23 -15.62 -3.05 5.78
CA GLY A 23 -16.65 -2.02 5.72
C GLY A 23 -17.70 -2.21 6.79
N GLU A 24 -18.14 -3.45 7.03
CA GLU A 24 -19.10 -3.75 8.08
C GLU A 24 -18.49 -3.61 9.47
N LEU A 25 -17.25 -4.09 9.66
CA LEU A 25 -16.57 -4.07 10.95
C LEU A 25 -16.22 -2.65 11.41
N PHE A 26 -15.67 -1.84 10.51
CA PHE A 26 -15.13 -0.53 10.85
C PHE A 26 -15.90 0.65 10.25
N GLY A 27 -16.92 0.39 9.45
CA GLY A 27 -17.67 1.46 8.79
C GLY A 27 -16.93 2.13 7.65
N TRP A 28 -15.93 1.46 7.07
CA TRP A 28 -15.16 2.04 5.96
C TRP A 28 -15.97 2.02 4.67
N SER A 29 -15.89 3.12 3.91
CA SER A 29 -16.43 3.22 2.55
C SER A 29 -15.27 3.20 1.57
N PHE A 30 -15.49 2.58 0.40
CA PHE A 30 -14.44 2.35 -0.57
C PHE A 30 -14.73 3.02 -1.90
N ASP A 31 -13.70 3.65 -2.48
CA ASP A 31 -13.70 4.11 -3.86
C ASP A 31 -12.93 3.08 -4.68
N VAL A 32 -13.65 2.30 -5.49
CA VAL A 32 -13.12 1.16 -6.25
C VAL A 32 -12.96 1.54 -7.72
N GLY A 33 -11.93 1.01 -8.37
CA GLY A 33 -11.72 1.18 -9.81
C GLY A 33 -10.64 2.17 -10.18
N GLY A 34 -9.97 2.77 -9.20
CA GLY A 34 -8.81 3.60 -9.46
C GLY A 34 -7.62 2.77 -9.97
N SER A 35 -6.72 3.42 -10.69
CA SER A 35 -5.53 2.78 -11.24
C SER A 35 -4.51 2.49 -10.14
N VAL A 36 -4.01 1.25 -10.11
CA VAL A 36 -2.94 0.82 -9.18
C VAL A 36 -1.93 -0.04 -9.93
N VAL A 37 -0.77 -0.24 -9.32
CA VAL A 37 0.25 -1.09 -9.94
C VAL A 37 -0.20 -2.57 -9.94
N PRO A 38 0.01 -3.29 -11.06
CA PRO A 38 -0.46 -4.68 -11.16
C PRO A 38 0.13 -5.63 -10.14
N GLU A 39 1.33 -5.35 -9.64
CA GLU A 39 1.98 -6.18 -8.61
C GLU A 39 1.26 -6.12 -7.27
N VAL A 40 0.44 -5.08 -7.07
CA VAL A 40 -0.31 -4.86 -5.82
C VAL A 40 -1.72 -5.43 -5.93
N SER A 41 -2.40 -5.19 -7.04
CA SER A 41 -3.80 -5.60 -7.18
C SER A 41 -4.18 -5.82 -8.63
N ALA A 42 -5.13 -6.72 -8.85
CA ALA A 42 -5.76 -6.89 -10.15
C ALA A 42 -6.48 -5.59 -10.54
N PRO A 43 -6.56 -5.30 -11.85
CA PRO A 43 -7.25 -4.10 -12.34
C PRO A 43 -8.70 -4.04 -11.86
N GLY A 44 -9.09 -2.88 -11.35
CA GLY A 44 -10.46 -2.65 -10.89
C GLY A 44 -10.80 -3.24 -9.53
N ASP A 45 -9.87 -3.91 -8.86
CA ASP A 45 -10.13 -4.61 -7.60
C ASP A 45 -9.61 -3.88 -6.36
N TYR A 46 -8.99 -2.72 -6.52
CA TYR A 46 -8.47 -1.96 -5.39
C TYR A 46 -9.47 -0.90 -4.95
N GLY A 47 -9.88 -0.95 -3.69
CA GLY A 47 -10.74 0.06 -3.08
C GLY A 47 -9.95 0.96 -2.15
N PHE A 48 -9.98 2.27 -2.39
CA PHE A 48 -9.35 3.24 -1.52
C PHE A 48 -10.28 3.59 -0.37
N VAL A 49 -9.72 3.57 0.86
CA VAL A 49 -10.41 4.04 2.07
C VAL A 49 -10.02 5.48 2.26
N GLU A 50 -11.00 6.38 2.28
CA GLU A 50 -10.74 7.78 2.60
C GLU A 50 -10.18 7.90 4.02
N ARG A 51 -9.35 8.91 4.23
CA ARG A 51 -8.80 9.15 5.55
C ARG A 51 -9.94 9.37 6.55
N THR A 52 -10.07 8.42 7.47
CA THR A 52 -10.95 8.58 8.62
C THR A 52 -10.13 9.00 9.82
N ALA A 53 -10.71 9.75 10.73
CA ALA A 53 -9.95 10.32 11.83
C ALA A 53 -10.72 10.26 13.13
N LEU A 54 -9.99 10.11 14.23
CA LEU A 54 -10.50 10.38 15.55
C LEU A 54 -10.77 11.90 15.68
N PRO A 55 -11.53 12.34 16.70
CA PRO A 55 -11.81 13.77 16.88
C PRO A 55 -10.57 14.66 16.95
N ASP A 56 -9.42 14.10 17.33
CA ASP A 56 -8.15 14.84 17.41
C ASP A 56 -7.41 14.90 16.04
N GLY A 57 -7.98 14.32 14.98
CA GLY A 57 -7.39 14.33 13.65
C GLY A 57 -6.46 13.17 13.35
N THR A 58 -6.22 12.24 14.27
CA THR A 58 -5.36 11.08 14.01
C THR A 58 -6.05 10.07 13.10
N GLY A 59 -5.32 9.58 12.11
CA GLY A 59 -5.79 8.60 11.15
C GLY A 59 -5.03 8.75 9.83
N ILE A 60 -4.97 7.69 9.05
CA ILE A 60 -4.33 7.69 7.72
C ILE A 60 -5.26 7.04 6.70
N PRO A 61 -5.13 7.39 5.42
CA PRO A 61 -5.85 6.70 4.36
C PRO A 61 -5.28 5.33 4.08
N GLY A 62 -6.02 4.50 3.37
CA GLY A 62 -5.54 3.18 3.00
C GLY A 62 -6.27 2.59 1.82
N GLY A 63 -6.09 1.30 1.64
CA GLY A 63 -6.74 0.59 0.56
C GLY A 63 -6.82 -0.90 0.80
N ILE A 64 -7.79 -1.53 0.15
CA ILE A 64 -7.96 -2.98 0.14
C ILE A 64 -8.07 -3.45 -1.30
N GLY A 65 -7.19 -4.36 -1.67
CA GLY A 65 -7.13 -4.89 -3.01
C GLY A 65 -6.64 -6.32 -3.06
N GLY A 66 -6.09 -6.69 -4.19
CA GLY A 66 -5.57 -8.02 -4.42
C GLY A 66 -6.16 -8.64 -5.67
N GLY A 67 -6.41 -9.94 -5.62
CA GLY A 67 -6.97 -10.69 -6.73
C GLY A 67 -6.52 -12.14 -6.71
N PRO A 68 -6.97 -12.95 -7.68
CA PRO A 68 -6.57 -14.35 -7.76
C PRO A 68 -5.05 -14.50 -7.82
N GLY A 69 -4.51 -15.39 -6.99
CA GLY A 69 -3.07 -15.66 -6.93
C GLY A 69 -2.27 -14.70 -6.06
N LEU A 70 -2.88 -13.68 -5.50
CA LEU A 70 -2.21 -12.74 -4.61
C LEU A 70 -2.43 -13.15 -3.15
N ALA A 71 -1.36 -13.45 -2.45
CA ALA A 71 -1.43 -13.94 -1.07
C ALA A 71 -1.93 -12.86 -0.12
N PRO A 72 -2.71 -13.25 0.91
CA PRO A 72 -3.14 -12.30 1.93
C PRO A 72 -1.95 -11.67 2.65
N ARG A 73 -2.00 -10.35 2.82
CA ARG A 73 -0.98 -9.60 3.56
C ARG A 73 -1.50 -8.22 3.92
N ALA A 74 -0.93 -7.65 4.96
CA ALA A 74 -1.18 -6.27 5.34
C ALA A 74 0.15 -5.56 5.50
N LEU A 75 0.23 -4.32 5.07
CA LEU A 75 1.46 -3.53 5.18
C LEU A 75 1.10 -2.05 5.28
N PHE A 76 2.11 -1.25 5.60
CA PHE A 76 2.00 0.20 5.53
C PHE A 76 3.03 0.74 4.55
N TYR A 77 2.79 1.96 4.06
CA TYR A 77 3.70 2.67 3.18
C TYR A 77 4.27 3.89 3.90
N VAL A 78 5.57 4.06 3.78
CA VAL A 78 6.27 5.26 4.25
C VAL A 78 6.43 6.23 3.09
N GLY A 79 6.07 7.48 3.28
CA GLY A 79 6.24 8.53 2.28
C GLY A 79 7.71 8.93 2.21
N VAL A 80 8.30 8.83 1.02
CA VAL A 80 9.72 9.14 0.77
C VAL A 80 9.86 10.06 -0.45
N PRO A 81 10.91 10.90 -0.50
CA PRO A 81 11.10 11.77 -1.67
C PRO A 81 11.59 11.03 -2.92
N ASP A 82 12.21 9.86 -2.77
CA ASP A 82 12.79 9.10 -3.88
C ASP A 82 12.70 7.61 -3.55
N VAL A 83 11.78 6.91 -4.23
CA VAL A 83 11.51 5.49 -3.96
C VAL A 83 12.71 4.61 -4.31
N GLU A 84 13.39 4.87 -5.44
CA GLU A 84 14.56 4.08 -5.82
C GLU A 84 15.68 4.22 -4.78
N ALA A 85 15.93 5.43 -4.32
CA ALA A 85 16.95 5.67 -3.29
C ALA A 85 16.59 4.97 -1.97
N ALA A 86 15.31 5.00 -1.58
CA ALA A 86 14.86 4.31 -0.36
C ALA A 86 15.02 2.79 -0.47
N LEU A 87 14.69 2.20 -1.61
CA LEU A 87 14.85 0.77 -1.83
C LEU A 87 16.33 0.35 -1.81
N ARG A 88 17.20 1.15 -2.44
CA ARG A 88 18.65 0.90 -2.39
C ARG A 88 19.20 0.96 -0.97
N GLN A 89 18.74 1.94 -0.20
CA GLN A 89 19.16 2.06 1.19
C GLN A 89 18.67 0.89 2.03
N ALA A 90 17.43 0.45 1.83
CA ALA A 90 16.90 -0.73 2.50
C ALA A 90 17.76 -1.96 2.22
N GLU A 91 18.16 -2.16 0.96
CA GLU A 91 19.05 -3.26 0.58
C GLU A 91 20.42 -3.13 1.26
N SER A 92 21.00 -1.93 1.28
CA SER A 92 22.32 -1.71 1.90
C SER A 92 22.32 -1.94 3.41
N LEU A 93 21.15 -1.81 4.05
CA LEU A 93 21.00 -2.02 5.49
C LEU A 93 20.55 -3.45 5.86
N GLY A 94 20.50 -4.35 4.90
CA GLY A 94 20.20 -5.77 5.16
C GLY A 94 18.80 -6.23 4.78
N GLY A 95 17.99 -5.35 4.21
CA GLY A 95 16.67 -5.71 3.68
C GLY A 95 16.75 -6.29 2.27
N THR A 96 15.61 -6.69 1.75
CA THR A 96 15.50 -7.27 0.40
C THR A 96 14.43 -6.54 -0.38
N ARG A 97 14.77 -6.05 -1.58
CA ARG A 97 13.78 -5.47 -2.48
C ARG A 97 12.84 -6.56 -2.97
N VAL A 98 11.54 -6.30 -2.89
CA VAL A 98 10.50 -7.22 -3.36
C VAL A 98 9.97 -6.75 -4.71
N MET A 99 9.68 -5.46 -4.85
CA MET A 99 9.26 -4.91 -6.15
C MET A 99 9.45 -3.40 -6.18
N GLY A 100 9.50 -2.85 -7.38
CA GLY A 100 9.52 -1.41 -7.62
C GLY A 100 10.91 -0.83 -7.89
N PRO A 101 10.97 0.45 -8.19
CA PRO A 101 9.85 1.40 -8.26
C PRO A 101 8.83 1.03 -9.36
N SER A 102 7.56 1.08 -9.03
CA SER A 102 6.48 0.80 -9.96
C SER A 102 5.47 1.94 -9.96
N ARG A 103 5.00 2.33 -11.15
CA ARG A 103 4.07 3.44 -11.31
C ARG A 103 2.75 2.92 -11.85
N ALA A 104 1.65 3.34 -11.22
CA ALA A 104 0.32 3.08 -11.76
C ALA A 104 0.09 3.98 -12.97
N GLU A 105 -0.57 3.44 -14.01
CA GLU A 105 -0.85 4.18 -15.23
C GLU A 105 -1.64 5.46 -14.91
N GLY A 106 -1.17 6.59 -15.46
CA GLY A 106 -1.82 7.88 -15.28
C GLY A 106 -1.61 8.55 -13.92
N ARG A 107 -0.77 8.01 -13.05
CA ARG A 107 -0.51 8.57 -11.72
C ARG A 107 0.91 9.12 -11.61
N GLU A 108 1.05 10.17 -10.80
CA GLU A 108 2.34 10.79 -10.50
C GLU A 108 2.99 10.19 -9.24
N LEU A 109 2.61 8.97 -8.90
CA LEU A 109 3.06 8.28 -7.71
C LEU A 109 3.75 6.99 -8.10
N VAL A 110 4.89 6.72 -7.50
CA VAL A 110 5.55 5.41 -7.59
C VAL A 110 5.57 4.75 -6.23
N VAL A 111 5.56 3.43 -6.23
CA VAL A 111 5.61 2.63 -5.02
C VAL A 111 6.68 1.55 -5.14
N GLY A 112 7.12 1.06 -4.00
CA GLY A 112 8.02 -0.08 -3.92
C GLY A 112 7.73 -0.90 -2.67
N HIS A 113 8.13 -2.16 -2.70
CA HIS A 113 8.03 -3.05 -1.54
C HIS A 113 9.40 -3.61 -1.23
N PHE A 114 9.68 -3.76 0.05
CA PHE A 114 10.88 -4.46 0.53
C PHE A 114 10.53 -5.24 1.79
N THR A 115 11.36 -6.21 2.12
CA THR A 115 11.29 -6.84 3.44
C THR A 115 12.45 -6.34 4.28
N ASP A 116 12.20 -6.10 5.56
CA ASP A 116 13.24 -5.71 6.49
C ASP A 116 14.11 -6.93 6.87
N PRO A 117 15.18 -6.77 7.67
CA PRO A 117 16.03 -7.91 8.02
C PRO A 117 15.33 -9.07 8.73
N GLU A 118 14.16 -8.84 9.32
CA GLU A 118 13.36 -9.90 9.96
C GLU A 118 12.30 -10.50 9.03
N GLY A 119 12.17 -9.97 7.80
CA GLY A 119 11.20 -10.45 6.82
C GLY A 119 9.85 -9.75 6.82
N ASN A 120 9.69 -8.65 7.57
CA ASN A 120 8.45 -7.89 7.52
C ASN A 120 8.33 -7.12 6.20
N LEU A 121 7.17 -7.22 5.56
CA LEU A 121 6.91 -6.50 4.32
C LEU A 121 6.52 -5.04 4.61
N VAL A 122 7.21 -4.11 3.96
CA VAL A 122 6.97 -2.67 4.11
C VAL A 122 6.95 -2.03 2.73
N GLY A 123 6.08 -1.04 2.56
CA GLY A 123 6.00 -0.26 1.33
C GLY A 123 6.62 1.11 1.46
N VAL A 124 7.07 1.65 0.34
CA VAL A 124 7.47 3.06 0.20
C VAL A 124 6.70 3.67 -0.94
N ALA A 125 6.36 4.94 -0.81
CA ALA A 125 5.63 5.68 -1.83
C ALA A 125 6.20 7.08 -1.96
N GLY A 126 6.28 7.57 -3.20
CA GLY A 126 6.82 8.89 -3.44
C GLY A 126 6.51 9.39 -4.85
N PRO A 127 7.00 10.60 -5.19
CA PRO A 127 6.75 11.16 -6.52
C PRO A 127 7.46 10.36 -7.63
N ALA A 128 6.82 10.40 -8.78
CA ALA A 128 7.37 9.78 -9.98
C ALA A 128 8.58 10.58 -10.51
#